data_ec63b1225744c892989da6ed52b95c6a
#
_entry.id   ec63b1225744c892989da6ed52b95c6a
#
_cell.length_a   1.000
_cell.length_b   1.000
_cell.length_c   1.000
_cell.angle_alpha   90.00
_cell.angle_beta   90.00
_cell.angle_gamma   90.00
#
_symmetry.space_group_name_H-M   'P 1'
#
loop_
_entity.id
_entity.type
_entity.pdbx_description
1 polymer ?
#
loop_
_entity_poly.entity_id
_entity_poly.type
_entity_poly.pdbx_seq_one_letter_code
_entity_poly.pdbx_strand_id
1 'polypeptide(L)'
;IRDNREVLSATPSTWPTQGLVSSSFGRRGSPFTGRGEFHKGIDITAKKGTPVQSTAKGVVSFSGSDGSYGNTVIVNHGNGLVTRYSHMQRCAVREGDTVGRGDLVGYVGNTGRSTGPHLHYEVMLNGVCVDPTHYILN
;
A
#
# COMPACT_ATOMS: atom_id res chain seq x y z
N ILE A 1 -6.71 15.44 -23.76
CA ILE A 1 -5.56 14.53 -23.75
C ILE A 1 -4.69 14.85 -22.53
N ARG A 2 -4.38 13.85 -21.77
CA ARG A 2 -3.60 14.01 -20.56
C ARG A 2 -2.10 14.06 -20.88
N ASP A 3 -1.38 14.98 -20.23
CA ASP A 3 0.09 15.03 -20.32
C ASP A 3 0.66 13.73 -19.74
N ASN A 4 1.66 13.15 -20.42
CA ASN A 4 2.35 11.95 -19.95
C ASN A 4 2.98 12.13 -18.57
N ARG A 5 3.44 13.34 -18.23
CA ARG A 5 4.00 13.64 -16.91
C ARG A 5 2.95 13.53 -15.80
N GLU A 6 1.71 13.94 -16.07
CA GLU A 6 0.63 13.79 -15.10
C GLU A 6 0.30 12.32 -14.89
N VAL A 7 0.23 11.53 -15.95
CA VAL A 7 -0.01 10.10 -15.86
C VAL A 7 1.09 9.41 -15.07
N LEU A 8 2.36 9.70 -15.38
CA LEU A 8 3.50 9.10 -14.68
C LEU A 8 3.56 9.51 -13.20
N SER A 9 3.27 10.78 -12.89
CA SER A 9 3.27 11.24 -11.50
C SER A 9 2.18 10.60 -10.65
N ALA A 10 1.08 10.17 -11.29
CA ALA A 10 -0.05 9.50 -10.63
C ALA A 10 0.02 7.97 -10.73
N THR A 11 1.11 7.41 -11.27
CA THR A 11 1.32 5.97 -11.37
C THR A 11 2.19 5.49 -10.20
N PRO A 12 1.74 4.48 -9.41
CA PRO A 12 2.47 4.04 -8.21
C PRO A 12 3.71 3.22 -8.58
N SER A 13 4.77 3.92 -8.97
CA SER A 13 5.96 3.34 -9.59
C SER A 13 7.16 3.14 -8.66
N THR A 14 7.02 3.45 -7.37
CA THR A 14 8.09 3.28 -6.38
C THR A 14 7.69 2.32 -5.28
N TRP A 15 8.68 1.83 -4.52
CA TRP A 15 8.40 1.01 -3.34
C TRP A 15 7.83 1.87 -2.21
N PRO A 16 6.78 1.40 -1.50
CA PRO A 16 6.18 2.18 -0.41
C PRO A 16 7.06 2.22 0.84
N THR A 17 7.96 1.26 1.00
CA THR A 17 8.88 1.22 2.15
C THR A 17 10.10 0.37 1.79
N GLN A 18 11.14 0.48 2.62
CA GLN A 18 12.34 -0.35 2.49
C GLN A 18 12.17 -1.62 3.30
N GLY A 19 12.29 -2.76 2.63
CA GLY A 19 12.14 -4.06 3.28
C GLY A 19 12.14 -5.17 2.25
N LEU A 20 11.79 -6.38 2.70
CA LEU A 20 11.75 -7.56 1.86
C LEU A 20 10.30 -8.00 1.64
N VAL A 21 9.94 -8.30 0.41
CA VAL A 21 8.61 -8.85 0.09
C VAL A 21 8.53 -10.25 0.70
N SER A 22 7.68 -10.40 1.72
CA SER A 22 7.48 -11.67 2.41
C SER A 22 6.28 -12.46 1.87
N SER A 23 5.35 -11.77 1.22
CA SER A 23 4.19 -12.40 0.58
C SER A 23 3.85 -11.66 -0.69
N SER A 24 3.70 -12.42 -1.78
CA SER A 24 3.39 -11.86 -3.10
C SER A 24 1.88 -11.73 -3.32
N PHE A 25 1.52 -10.89 -4.29
CA PHE A 25 0.13 -10.76 -4.74
C PHE A 25 -0.32 -12.04 -5.45
N GLY A 26 -1.59 -12.34 -5.30
CA GLY A 26 -2.25 -13.36 -6.07
C GLY A 26 -2.53 -14.62 -5.27
N ARG A 27 -2.85 -15.69 -6.00
CA ARG A 27 -3.25 -16.96 -5.41
C ARG A 27 -2.03 -17.72 -4.87
N ARG A 28 -2.13 -18.16 -3.64
CA ARG A 28 -1.11 -18.99 -3.01
C ARG A 28 -1.75 -20.12 -2.22
N GLY A 29 -1.06 -21.23 -2.07
CA GLY A 29 -1.54 -22.33 -1.23
C GLY A 29 -1.44 -22.02 0.24
N SER A 30 -2.47 -22.39 1.00
CA SER A 30 -2.41 -22.33 2.45
C SER A 30 -1.69 -23.58 2.98
N PRO A 31 -0.67 -23.43 3.83
CA PRO A 31 0.02 -24.57 4.42
C PRO A 31 -0.86 -25.35 5.40
N PHE A 32 -1.96 -24.78 5.86
CA PHE A 32 -2.84 -25.39 6.85
C PHE A 32 -4.02 -26.13 6.22
N THR A 33 -4.60 -25.59 5.16
CA THR A 33 -5.83 -26.13 4.57
C THR A 33 -5.63 -26.78 3.20
N GLY A 34 -4.49 -26.55 2.57
CA GLY A 34 -4.23 -26.96 1.20
C GLY A 34 -5.03 -26.18 0.17
N ARG A 35 -5.85 -25.25 0.58
CA ARG A 35 -6.66 -24.43 -0.33
C ARG A 35 -5.87 -23.21 -0.78
N GLY A 36 -6.13 -22.78 -2.01
CA GLY A 36 -5.55 -21.53 -2.49
C GLY A 36 -6.19 -20.34 -1.80
N GLU A 37 -5.35 -19.41 -1.36
CA GLU A 37 -5.78 -18.12 -0.83
C GLU A 37 -5.38 -17.03 -1.80
N PHE A 38 -6.26 -16.04 -2.00
CA PHE A 38 -5.96 -14.90 -2.84
C PHE A 38 -5.45 -13.75 -1.97
N HIS A 39 -4.20 -13.37 -2.17
CA HIS A 39 -3.59 -12.24 -1.46
C HIS A 39 -3.79 -10.97 -2.27
N LYS A 40 -4.50 -10.00 -1.71
CA LYS A 40 -4.96 -8.79 -2.42
C LYS A 40 -3.87 -7.75 -2.63
N GLY A 41 -2.71 -7.93 -2.05
CA GLY A 41 -1.59 -7.01 -2.16
C GLY A 41 -0.28 -7.72 -1.92
N ILE A 42 0.74 -6.97 -1.54
CA ILE A 42 2.02 -7.54 -1.14
C ILE A 42 2.29 -7.19 0.32
N ASP A 43 2.98 -8.08 1.03
CA ASP A 43 3.47 -7.80 2.39
C ASP A 43 4.97 -7.57 2.32
N ILE A 44 5.41 -6.48 2.94
CA ILE A 44 6.82 -6.11 2.99
C ILE A 44 7.27 -6.14 4.44
N THR A 45 8.15 -7.07 4.78
CA THR A 45 8.71 -7.16 6.12
C THR A 45 9.72 -6.05 6.32
N ALA A 46 9.53 -5.27 7.38
CA ALA A 46 10.41 -4.16 7.73
C ALA A 46 10.35 -3.94 9.24
N LYS A 47 11.35 -3.25 9.78
CA LYS A 47 11.36 -2.94 11.21
C LYS A 47 10.23 -1.98 11.56
N LYS A 48 9.64 -2.16 12.74
CA LYS A 48 8.66 -1.24 13.29
C LYS A 48 9.25 0.18 13.33
N GLY A 49 8.51 1.14 12.79
CA GLY A 49 8.95 2.53 12.71
C GLY A 49 9.64 2.90 11.39
N THR A 50 9.85 1.96 10.48
CA THR A 50 10.39 2.27 9.15
C THR A 50 9.43 3.19 8.41
N PRO A 51 9.90 4.29 7.79
CA PRO A 51 9.01 5.21 7.07
C PRO A 51 8.29 4.54 5.90
N VAL A 52 7.02 4.90 5.73
CA VAL A 52 6.19 4.49 4.60
C VAL A 52 5.90 5.73 3.77
N GLN A 53 6.15 5.66 2.47
CA GLN A 53 5.96 6.79 1.56
C GLN A 53 4.86 6.51 0.55
N SER A 54 4.19 7.57 0.10
CA SER A 54 3.24 7.46 -1.00
C SER A 54 3.99 7.10 -2.28
N THR A 55 3.45 6.16 -3.04
CA THR A 55 4.09 5.64 -4.25
C THR A 55 3.80 6.47 -5.48
N ALA A 56 2.87 7.43 -5.38
CA ALA A 56 2.54 8.35 -6.46
C ALA A 56 1.82 9.58 -5.90
N LYS A 57 1.67 10.59 -6.73
CA LYS A 57 0.89 11.79 -6.41
C LYS A 57 -0.58 11.43 -6.22
N GLY A 58 -1.22 12.00 -5.21
CA GLY A 58 -2.64 11.80 -4.98
C GLY A 58 -3.18 12.57 -3.79
N VAL A 59 -4.42 12.25 -3.42
CA VAL A 59 -5.11 12.84 -2.28
C VAL A 59 -5.46 11.71 -1.31
N VAL A 60 -5.19 11.93 -0.04
CA VAL A 60 -5.53 10.96 1.01
C VAL A 60 -7.04 10.88 1.15
N SER A 61 -7.62 9.73 0.84
CA SER A 61 -9.06 9.49 0.93
C SER A 61 -9.47 8.87 2.27
N PHE A 62 -8.54 8.28 2.99
CA PHE A 62 -8.77 7.72 4.33
C PHE A 62 -7.47 7.69 5.13
N SER A 63 -7.55 8.00 6.41
CA SER A 63 -6.42 7.87 7.34
C SER A 63 -6.97 7.53 8.73
N GLY A 64 -6.55 6.41 9.28
CA GLY A 64 -6.99 5.98 10.61
C GLY A 64 -7.04 4.48 10.78
N SER A 65 -7.74 4.04 11.81
CA SER A 65 -7.93 2.62 12.09
C SER A 65 -8.99 2.02 11.16
N ASP A 66 -8.68 0.89 10.54
CA ASP A 66 -9.57 0.21 9.59
C ASP A 66 -9.65 -1.29 9.93
N GLY A 67 -10.28 -1.60 11.04
CA GLY A 67 -10.54 -2.99 11.45
C GLY A 67 -9.28 -3.85 11.49
N SER A 68 -9.33 -4.99 10.81
CA SER A 68 -8.22 -5.94 10.75
C SER A 68 -7.00 -5.43 9.99
N TYR A 69 -7.16 -4.38 9.17
CA TYR A 69 -6.04 -3.73 8.49
C TYR A 69 -5.20 -2.87 9.44
N GLY A 70 -5.72 -2.55 10.63
CA GLY A 70 -5.03 -1.68 11.57
C GLY A 70 -4.97 -0.23 11.08
N ASN A 71 -3.92 0.48 11.44
CA ASN A 71 -3.74 1.86 11.00
C ASN A 71 -3.45 1.88 9.50
N THR A 72 -4.28 2.57 8.76
CA THR A 72 -4.33 2.53 7.29
C THR A 72 -4.38 3.94 6.72
N VAL A 73 -3.66 4.15 5.62
CA VAL A 73 -3.80 5.32 4.76
C VAL A 73 -4.18 4.83 3.37
N ILE A 74 -5.18 5.47 2.78
CA ILE A 74 -5.61 5.20 1.40
C ILE A 74 -5.40 6.47 0.59
N VAL A 75 -4.70 6.36 -0.53
CA VAL A 75 -4.40 7.49 -1.41
C VAL A 75 -5.10 7.26 -2.76
N ASN A 76 -5.89 8.24 -3.19
CA ASN A 76 -6.53 8.22 -4.50
C ASN A 76 -5.64 9.00 -5.48
N HIS A 77 -5.12 8.30 -6.48
CA HIS A 77 -4.21 8.87 -7.47
C HIS A 77 -4.94 9.40 -8.71
N GLY A 78 -6.24 9.16 -8.82
CA GLY A 78 -7.00 9.45 -10.03
C GLY A 78 -6.91 8.32 -11.05
N ASN A 79 -7.66 8.43 -12.12
CA ASN A 79 -7.71 7.42 -13.20
C ASN A 79 -8.10 6.02 -12.72
N GLY A 80 -8.82 5.93 -11.60
CA GLY A 80 -9.20 4.66 -11.02
C GLY A 80 -8.11 3.99 -10.18
N LEU A 81 -6.92 4.60 -10.05
CA LEU A 81 -5.83 4.05 -9.26
C LEU A 81 -5.88 4.53 -7.81
N VAL A 82 -5.84 3.58 -6.88
CA VAL A 82 -5.85 3.81 -5.44
C VAL A 82 -4.81 2.90 -4.80
N THR A 83 -4.08 3.41 -3.80
CA THR A 83 -3.16 2.59 -3.02
C THR A 83 -3.55 2.58 -1.56
N ARG A 84 -3.32 1.44 -0.90
CA ARG A 84 -3.62 1.24 0.53
C ARG A 84 -2.35 0.80 1.25
N TYR A 85 -2.08 1.45 2.39
CA TYR A 85 -0.91 1.17 3.25
C TYR A 85 -1.45 0.79 4.62
N SER A 86 -1.25 -0.44 5.05
CA SER A 86 -1.93 -1.00 6.22
C SER A 86 -0.96 -1.58 7.25
N HIS A 87 -1.48 -1.88 8.45
CA HIS A 87 -0.74 -2.40 9.62
C HIS A 87 0.34 -1.44 10.11
N MET A 88 0.18 -0.14 9.83
CA MET A 88 1.15 0.87 10.26
C MET A 88 1.08 1.14 11.75
N GLN A 89 2.21 1.55 12.32
CA GLN A 89 2.28 1.97 13.73
C GLN A 89 1.44 3.22 13.94
N ARG A 90 1.54 4.18 13.00
CA ARG A 90 0.73 5.40 12.99
C ARG A 90 0.67 6.00 11.60
N CYS A 91 -0.36 6.79 11.37
CA CYS A 91 -0.52 7.56 10.14
C CYS A 91 0.13 8.93 10.32
N ALA A 92 0.84 9.41 9.29
CA ALA A 92 1.51 10.71 9.31
C ALA A 92 0.74 11.78 8.53
N VAL A 93 -0.35 11.41 7.88
CA VAL A 93 -1.18 12.30 7.06
C VAL A 93 -2.64 12.15 7.47
N ARG A 94 -3.47 13.10 7.03
CA ARG A 94 -4.91 13.12 7.31
C ARG A 94 -5.70 13.04 6.02
N GLU A 95 -6.94 12.58 6.13
CA GLU A 95 -7.89 12.60 5.03
C GLU A 95 -7.97 14.02 4.44
N GLY A 96 -7.90 14.10 3.12
CA GLY A 96 -7.91 15.37 2.40
C GLY A 96 -6.53 15.94 2.09
N ASP A 97 -5.46 15.43 2.72
CA ASP A 97 -4.12 15.90 2.43
C ASP A 97 -3.70 15.50 1.01
N THR A 98 -2.98 16.40 0.34
CA THR A 98 -2.35 16.11 -0.95
C THR A 98 -0.94 15.60 -0.70
N VAL A 99 -0.59 14.51 -1.35
CA VAL A 99 0.76 13.90 -1.23
C VAL A 99 1.37 13.75 -2.61
N GLY A 100 2.70 13.81 -2.67
CA GLY A 100 3.47 13.47 -3.85
C GLY A 100 4.18 12.15 -3.68
N ARG A 101 4.75 11.63 -4.76
CA ARG A 101 5.59 10.43 -4.70
C ARG A 101 6.77 10.68 -3.75
N GLY A 102 6.96 9.78 -2.80
CA GLY A 102 8.01 9.90 -1.80
C GLY A 102 7.61 10.62 -0.53
N ASP A 103 6.41 11.21 -0.47
CA ASP A 103 5.96 11.88 0.74
C ASP A 103 5.60 10.87 1.83
N LEU A 104 5.98 11.18 3.06
CA LEU A 104 5.71 10.32 4.21
C LEU A 104 4.21 10.20 4.46
N VAL A 105 3.71 8.96 4.58
CA VAL A 105 2.31 8.71 4.93
C VAL A 105 2.15 8.01 6.29
N GLY A 106 3.20 7.37 6.79
CA GLY A 106 3.16 6.70 8.08
C GLY A 106 4.42 5.91 8.36
N TYR A 107 4.29 4.96 9.29
CA TYR A 107 5.43 4.15 9.74
C TYR A 107 5.01 2.70 9.86
N VAL A 108 5.89 1.78 9.44
CA VAL A 108 5.64 0.34 9.55
C VAL A 108 5.36 -0.05 11.00
N GLY A 109 4.39 -0.89 11.20
CA GLY A 109 3.99 -1.37 12.51
C GLY A 109 3.50 -2.80 12.49
N ASN A 110 2.70 -3.12 13.49
CA ASN A 110 2.12 -4.45 13.66
C ASN A 110 0.68 -4.31 14.19
N THR A 111 -0.02 -3.27 13.73
CA THR A 111 -1.40 -2.99 14.18
C THR A 111 -2.41 -3.81 13.37
N GLY A 112 -3.59 -3.97 13.93
CA GLY A 112 -4.63 -4.79 13.33
C GLY A 112 -4.30 -6.28 13.42
N ARG A 113 -4.82 -7.06 12.48
CA ARG A 113 -4.58 -8.50 12.44
C ARG A 113 -3.25 -8.80 11.75
N SER A 114 -2.20 -8.87 12.53
CA SER A 114 -0.85 -9.04 12.01
C SER A 114 -0.03 -9.93 12.94
N THR A 115 0.87 -10.75 12.39
CA THR A 115 1.71 -11.69 13.13
C THR A 115 3.14 -11.18 13.33
N GLY A 116 3.47 -10.03 12.80
CA GLY A 116 4.79 -9.42 12.94
C GLY A 116 4.88 -8.11 12.19
N PRO A 117 5.92 -7.29 12.44
CA PRO A 117 6.05 -5.99 11.78
C PRO A 117 6.19 -6.13 10.27
N HIS A 118 5.24 -5.53 9.54
CA HIS A 118 5.26 -5.51 8.08
C HIS A 118 4.31 -4.43 7.59
N LEU A 119 4.46 -4.07 6.31
CA LEU A 119 3.52 -3.22 5.60
C LEU A 119 2.70 -4.09 4.66
N HIS A 120 1.39 -3.99 4.73
CA HIS A 120 0.50 -4.57 3.72
C HIS A 120 0.14 -3.47 2.72
N TYR A 121 0.51 -3.65 1.47
CA TYR A 121 0.38 -2.66 0.42
C TYR A 121 -0.51 -3.19 -0.70
N GLU A 122 -1.57 -2.46 -1.02
CA GLU A 122 -2.50 -2.81 -2.10
C GLU A 122 -2.52 -1.71 -3.15
N VAL A 123 -2.64 -2.13 -4.41
CA VAL A 123 -2.96 -1.26 -5.53
C VAL A 123 -4.28 -1.72 -6.10
N MET A 124 -5.22 -0.79 -6.27
CA MET A 124 -6.53 -1.07 -6.85
C MET A 124 -6.70 -0.26 -8.12
N LEU A 125 -7.17 -0.91 -9.18
CA LEU A 125 -7.53 -0.25 -10.44
C LEU A 125 -9.03 -0.46 -10.65
N ASN A 126 -9.78 0.64 -10.65
CA ASN A 126 -11.25 0.63 -10.80
C ASN A 126 -11.93 -0.30 -9.78
N GLY A 127 -11.46 -0.28 -8.53
CA GLY A 127 -12.02 -1.06 -7.43
C GLY A 127 -11.54 -2.51 -7.35
N VAL A 128 -10.66 -2.94 -8.27
CA VAL A 128 -10.15 -4.31 -8.30
C VAL A 128 -8.67 -4.31 -7.89
N CYS A 129 -8.31 -5.15 -6.93
CA CYS A 129 -6.92 -5.30 -6.52
C CYS A 129 -6.09 -5.91 -7.65
N VAL A 130 -4.95 -5.29 -7.92
CA VAL A 130 -4.01 -5.73 -8.96
C VAL A 130 -2.62 -5.92 -8.35
N ASP A 131 -1.73 -6.60 -9.06
CA ASP A 131 -0.38 -6.85 -8.57
C ASP A 131 0.41 -5.54 -8.50
N PRO A 132 0.79 -5.07 -7.30
CA PRO A 132 1.54 -3.83 -7.16
C PRO A 132 2.89 -3.84 -7.90
N THR A 133 3.51 -5.01 -8.04
CA THR A 133 4.84 -5.11 -8.68
C THR A 133 4.79 -4.82 -10.17
N HIS A 134 3.62 -4.89 -10.80
CA HIS A 134 3.46 -4.50 -12.21
C HIS A 134 3.64 -3.01 -12.44
N TYR A 135 3.52 -2.19 -11.39
CA TYR A 135 3.68 -0.74 -11.49
C TYR A 135 5.04 -0.26 -10.99
N ILE A 136 5.68 -1.02 -10.10
CA ILE A 136 6.93 -0.61 -9.46
C ILE A 136 8.09 -0.72 -10.46
N LEU A 137 8.80 0.40 -10.63
CA LEU A 137 10.02 0.47 -11.43
C LEU A 137 11.22 0.32 -10.51
N ASN A 138 12.12 -0.59 -10.86
CA ASN A 138 13.35 -0.82 -10.10
C ASN A 138 14.50 -0.01 -10.67
#